data_7537db3343290a500af71a91ae0e029f
#
_entry.id   7537db3343290a500af71a91ae0e029f
#
_cell.length_a   1.000
_cell.length_b   1.000
_cell.length_c   1.000
_cell.angle_alpha   90.00
_cell.angle_beta   90.00
_cell.angle_gamma   90.00
#
_symmetry.space_group_name_H-M   'P 1'
#
loop_
_entity.id
_entity.type
_entity.pdbx_description
1 polymer ?
#
loop_
_entity_poly.entity_id
_entity_poly.type
_entity_poly.pdbx_seq_one_letter_code
_entity_poly.pdbx_strand_id
1 'polypeptide(L)'
;MKENTQHNIEDEEPVSQKGKLKKFLYPLLFAIVIIGCSAGYYIYSVNTNYFSTDNAKVTAKLYSVMPVTNGKLISWDVENGDLVEQDQVLGRQETLPYITSPITCTVVKNDGAVNQMANASTPVAVVADTSNLYIGVNVEETDIMKIRLGQMADVKIDAYPKRTFKGQVTEIDPTTQTYFTNTTSFSTSGTYTKVTQLIPIKVTIENKENLPLVFGM
;
A
#
# COMPACT_ATOMS: atom_id res chain seq x y z
N MET A 1 24.15 99.90 -35.51
CA MET A 1 23.22 98.96 -36.08
C MET A 1 23.65 97.56 -35.63
N LYS A 2 23.08 97.04 -34.56
CA LYS A 2 23.42 95.75 -34.05
C LYS A 2 22.10 95.03 -33.90
N GLU A 3 21.91 94.04 -34.68
CA GLU A 3 20.75 93.12 -34.70
C GLU A 3 20.97 92.03 -33.70
N ASN A 4 20.00 91.94 -32.77
CA ASN A 4 20.05 91.01 -31.62
C ASN A 4 19.18 89.81 -31.98
N THR A 5 19.79 88.70 -32.33
CA THR A 5 19.11 87.44 -32.57
C THR A 5 18.96 86.68 -31.23
N GLN A 6 17.76 86.66 -30.67
CA GLN A 6 17.42 85.80 -29.52
C GLN A 6 17.21 84.38 -30.01
N HIS A 7 18.02 83.51 -29.48
CA HIS A 7 17.87 82.04 -29.66
C HIS A 7 16.87 81.54 -28.64
N ASN A 8 15.70 81.04 -29.09
CA ASN A 8 14.66 80.49 -28.29
C ASN A 8 15.03 79.05 -28.02
N ILE A 9 15.35 78.71 -26.78
CA ILE A 9 15.59 77.36 -26.33
C ILE A 9 14.22 76.84 -25.89
N GLU A 10 13.59 75.96 -26.68
CA GLU A 10 12.46 75.19 -26.30
C GLU A 10 12.88 74.09 -25.30
N ASP A 11 12.45 74.23 -24.04
CA ASP A 11 12.59 73.22 -23.02
C ASP A 11 11.67 72.03 -23.34
N GLU A 12 12.23 70.94 -23.89
CA GLU A 12 11.55 69.66 -24.00
C GLU A 12 11.41 69.05 -22.60
N GLU A 13 10.20 69.07 -22.06
CA GLU A 13 9.87 68.34 -20.86
C GLU A 13 10.00 66.82 -21.08
N PRO A 14 10.67 66.07 -20.20
CA PRO A 14 10.75 64.62 -20.32
C PRO A 14 9.39 63.99 -20.13
N VAL A 15 8.84 63.42 -21.20
CA VAL A 15 7.60 62.65 -21.20
C VAL A 15 7.71 61.53 -20.20
N SER A 16 6.97 61.67 -19.08
CA SER A 16 6.90 60.70 -17.99
C SER A 16 6.43 59.33 -18.46
N GLN A 17 7.37 58.42 -18.68
CA GLN A 17 7.09 57.00 -19.03
C GLN A 17 6.44 56.19 -17.90
N LYS A 18 6.22 56.77 -16.73
CA LYS A 18 5.67 56.10 -15.52
C LYS A 18 4.22 55.61 -15.69
N GLY A 19 3.44 56.15 -16.62
CA GLY A 19 2.05 55.76 -16.85
C GLY A 19 1.87 54.48 -17.67
N LYS A 20 2.82 54.14 -18.54
CA LYS A 20 2.71 52.94 -19.40
C LYS A 20 3.10 51.67 -18.67
N LEU A 21 4.10 51.72 -17.78
CA LEU A 21 4.50 50.56 -16.98
C LEU A 21 3.35 50.08 -16.02
N LYS A 22 2.60 50.98 -15.42
CA LYS A 22 1.48 50.64 -14.52
C LYS A 22 0.38 49.88 -15.23
N LYS A 23 0.10 50.21 -16.52
CA LYS A 23 -0.95 49.53 -17.32
C LYS A 23 -0.59 48.07 -17.64
N PHE A 24 0.69 47.72 -17.69
CA PHE A 24 1.14 46.35 -17.90
C PHE A 24 1.35 45.61 -16.57
N LEU A 25 1.65 46.33 -15.47
CA LEU A 25 1.92 45.71 -14.16
C LEU A 25 0.69 45.11 -13.54
N TYR A 26 -0.46 45.74 -13.66
CA TYR A 26 -1.74 45.22 -13.08
C TYR A 26 -2.20 43.90 -13.73
N PRO A 27 -2.24 43.74 -15.07
CA PRO A 27 -2.62 42.49 -15.68
C PRO A 27 -1.58 41.37 -15.41
N LEU A 28 -0.29 41.72 -15.33
CA LEU A 28 0.77 40.78 -14.95
C LEU A 28 0.59 40.25 -13.53
N LEU A 29 0.33 41.17 -12.58
CA LEU A 29 0.10 40.80 -11.18
C LEU A 29 -1.19 39.98 -11.03
N PHE A 30 -2.23 40.30 -11.77
CA PHE A 30 -3.47 39.53 -11.82
C PHE A 30 -3.25 38.12 -12.38
N ALA A 31 -2.45 37.98 -13.44
CA ALA A 31 -2.07 36.68 -14.01
C ALA A 31 -1.29 35.82 -13.00
N ILE A 32 -0.35 36.41 -12.26
CA ILE A 32 0.42 35.73 -11.20
C ILE A 32 -0.52 35.23 -10.10
N VAL A 33 -1.50 36.03 -9.69
CA VAL A 33 -2.49 35.62 -8.67
C VAL A 33 -3.34 34.46 -9.16
N ILE A 34 -3.80 34.49 -10.42
CA ILE A 34 -4.60 33.39 -10.99
C ILE A 34 -3.77 32.10 -11.05
N ILE A 35 -2.51 32.17 -11.50
CA ILE A 35 -1.60 31.01 -11.55
C ILE A 35 -1.36 30.48 -10.14
N GLY A 36 -1.12 31.36 -9.16
CA GLY A 36 -0.92 30.99 -7.76
C GLY A 36 -2.16 30.31 -7.15
N CYS A 37 -3.35 30.86 -7.38
CA CYS A 37 -4.60 30.27 -6.92
C CYS A 37 -4.89 28.92 -7.61
N SER A 38 -4.63 28.82 -8.92
CA SER A 38 -4.80 27.58 -9.68
C SER A 38 -3.85 26.49 -9.20
N ALA A 39 -2.57 26.83 -8.99
CA ALA A 39 -1.57 25.91 -8.46
C ALA A 39 -1.90 25.49 -7.01
N GLY A 40 -2.31 26.43 -6.16
CA GLY A 40 -2.74 26.16 -4.81
C GLY A 40 -3.96 25.23 -4.74
N TYR A 41 -4.97 25.49 -5.60
CA TYR A 41 -6.15 24.63 -5.71
C TYR A 41 -5.78 23.23 -6.21
N TYR A 42 -4.88 23.13 -7.20
CA TYR A 42 -4.41 21.84 -7.72
C TYR A 42 -3.70 21.02 -6.63
N ILE A 43 -2.75 21.63 -5.91
CA ILE A 43 -2.03 20.98 -4.81
C ILE A 43 -2.99 20.55 -3.69
N TYR A 44 -3.93 21.43 -3.32
CA TYR A 44 -4.95 21.12 -2.32
C TYR A 44 -5.83 19.95 -2.76
N SER A 45 -6.30 19.95 -4.02
CA SER A 45 -7.15 18.88 -4.57
C SER A 45 -6.41 17.54 -4.60
N VAL A 46 -5.15 17.53 -5.03
CA VAL A 46 -4.33 16.30 -5.05
C VAL A 46 -4.13 15.78 -3.63
N ASN A 47 -3.75 16.64 -2.68
CA ASN A 47 -3.44 16.22 -1.32
C ASN A 47 -4.68 15.73 -0.53
N THR A 48 -5.88 16.22 -0.91
CA THR A 48 -7.13 15.84 -0.25
C THR A 48 -7.78 14.60 -0.86
N ASN A 49 -7.62 14.40 -2.17
CA ASN A 49 -8.32 13.34 -2.89
C ASN A 49 -7.50 12.05 -3.10
N TYR A 50 -6.20 12.11 -2.90
CA TYR A 50 -5.33 10.94 -3.04
C TYR A 50 -4.75 10.54 -1.70
N PHE A 51 -4.91 9.26 -1.38
CA PHE A 51 -4.24 8.60 -0.26
C PHE A 51 -3.14 7.70 -0.81
N SER A 52 -1.97 7.73 -0.23
CA SER A 52 -0.84 6.86 -0.58
C SER A 52 -0.23 6.26 0.69
N THR A 53 0.12 4.99 0.62
CA THR A 53 0.79 4.29 1.72
C THR A 53 1.77 3.26 1.16
N ASP A 54 2.89 3.11 1.83
CA ASP A 54 3.89 2.09 1.53
C ASP A 54 3.70 0.84 2.42
N ASN A 55 2.74 0.87 3.35
CA ASN A 55 2.43 -0.26 4.23
C ASN A 55 1.50 -1.26 3.53
N ALA A 56 2.00 -1.86 2.47
CA ALA A 56 1.28 -2.80 1.62
C ALA A 56 2.19 -3.97 1.23
N LYS A 57 1.61 -5.13 1.02
CA LYS A 57 2.33 -6.33 0.56
C LYS A 57 1.44 -7.25 -0.27
N VAL A 58 2.05 -7.98 -1.20
CA VAL A 58 1.39 -9.08 -1.90
C VAL A 58 1.10 -10.20 -0.89
N THR A 59 -0.14 -10.59 -0.77
CA THR A 59 -0.55 -11.63 0.17
C THR A 59 -1.59 -12.56 -0.44
N ALA A 60 -1.89 -13.63 0.25
CA ALA A 60 -2.88 -14.64 -0.12
C ALA A 60 -3.63 -15.11 1.11
N LYS A 61 -4.72 -15.83 0.92
CA LYS A 61 -5.36 -16.53 2.02
C LYS A 61 -4.48 -17.67 2.48
N LEU A 62 -4.15 -17.66 3.76
CA LEU A 62 -3.31 -18.68 4.39
C LEU A 62 -4.16 -19.77 5.04
N TYR A 63 -3.69 -21.01 4.95
CA TYR A 63 -4.30 -22.15 5.63
C TYR A 63 -3.21 -22.88 6.41
N SER A 64 -3.53 -23.18 7.65
CA SER A 64 -2.66 -23.97 8.52
C SER A 64 -2.91 -25.44 8.31
N VAL A 65 -1.87 -26.18 7.98
CA VAL A 65 -1.91 -27.65 7.90
C VAL A 65 -1.61 -28.21 9.29
N MET A 66 -2.59 -28.82 9.89
CA MET A 66 -2.48 -29.39 11.25
C MET A 66 -2.52 -30.91 11.19
N PRO A 67 -1.72 -31.59 12.02
CA PRO A 67 -1.87 -33.03 12.24
C PRO A 67 -3.25 -33.35 12.83
N VAL A 68 -3.82 -34.49 12.47
CA VAL A 68 -5.12 -34.90 12.99
C VAL A 68 -5.02 -35.43 14.43
N THR A 69 -3.87 -36.01 14.78
CA THR A 69 -3.59 -36.60 16.11
C THR A 69 -2.20 -36.16 16.59
N ASN A 70 -1.96 -36.40 17.89
CA ASN A 70 -0.61 -36.30 18.43
C ASN A 70 0.17 -37.55 18.07
N GLY A 71 1.35 -37.40 17.49
CA GLY A 71 2.18 -38.55 17.11
C GLY A 71 3.44 -38.14 16.38
N LYS A 72 4.32 -39.10 16.17
CA LYS A 72 5.59 -38.90 15.47
C LYS A 72 5.33 -38.87 13.95
N LEU A 73 5.97 -37.92 13.25
CA LEU A 73 5.99 -37.89 11.78
C LEU A 73 6.94 -38.98 11.27
N ILE A 74 6.44 -39.94 10.51
CA ILE A 74 7.25 -41.02 9.91
C ILE A 74 7.62 -40.72 8.45
N SER A 75 6.82 -39.93 7.74
CA SER A 75 7.20 -39.30 6.48
C SER A 75 6.75 -37.86 6.44
N TRP A 76 7.51 -37.03 5.73
CA TRP A 76 7.21 -35.65 5.45
C TRP A 76 7.90 -35.27 4.15
N ASP A 77 7.11 -35.05 3.09
CA ASP A 77 7.59 -35.09 1.71
C ASP A 77 7.40 -33.74 1.00
N VAL A 78 7.33 -32.61 1.75
CA VAL A 78 7.12 -31.27 1.16
C VAL A 78 8.15 -30.28 1.69
N GLU A 79 8.50 -29.33 0.81
CA GLU A 79 9.43 -28.23 1.06
C GLU A 79 8.74 -26.86 0.87
N ASN A 80 9.42 -25.81 1.32
CA ASN A 80 8.96 -24.43 1.09
C ASN A 80 8.99 -24.12 -0.42
N GLY A 81 7.89 -23.63 -0.95
CA GLY A 81 7.73 -23.29 -2.36
C GLY A 81 7.06 -24.38 -3.19
N ASP A 82 6.84 -25.57 -2.65
CA ASP A 82 6.17 -26.65 -3.37
C ASP A 82 4.73 -26.31 -3.70
N LEU A 83 4.31 -26.59 -4.91
CA LEU A 83 2.91 -26.57 -5.33
C LEU A 83 2.28 -27.91 -4.97
N VAL A 84 1.22 -27.88 -4.19
CA VAL A 84 0.49 -29.07 -3.74
C VAL A 84 -0.97 -28.98 -4.15
N GLU A 85 -1.55 -30.13 -4.52
CA GLU A 85 -2.96 -30.20 -4.90
C GLU A 85 -3.84 -30.42 -3.65
N GLN A 86 -5.13 -30.14 -3.81
CA GLN A 86 -6.11 -30.45 -2.77
C GLN A 86 -6.09 -31.95 -2.48
N ASP A 87 -6.17 -32.31 -1.20
CA ASP A 87 -6.12 -33.68 -0.67
C ASP A 87 -4.80 -34.44 -0.95
N GLN A 88 -3.80 -33.79 -1.53
CA GLN A 88 -2.46 -34.38 -1.68
C GLN A 88 -1.86 -34.67 -0.30
N VAL A 89 -1.30 -35.87 -0.14
CA VAL A 89 -0.62 -36.30 1.10
C VAL A 89 0.71 -35.57 1.21
N LEU A 90 0.88 -34.82 2.31
CA LEU A 90 2.08 -34.05 2.63
C LEU A 90 3.00 -34.83 3.58
N GLY A 91 2.41 -35.71 4.36
CA GLY A 91 3.15 -36.51 5.33
C GLY A 91 2.27 -37.54 6.05
N ARG A 92 2.91 -38.36 6.88
CA ARG A 92 2.26 -39.44 7.61
C ARG A 92 2.73 -39.48 9.05
N GLN A 93 1.78 -39.70 9.96
CA GLN A 93 2.03 -39.97 11.36
C GLN A 93 2.08 -41.47 11.67
N GLU A 94 2.74 -41.82 12.77
CA GLU A 94 2.87 -43.22 13.24
C GLU A 94 1.53 -43.89 13.52
N THR A 95 0.57 -43.13 14.04
CA THR A 95 -0.74 -43.63 14.48
C THR A 95 -1.84 -43.59 13.42
N LEU A 96 -1.51 -43.26 12.13
CA LEU A 96 -2.52 -42.99 11.10
C LEU A 96 -3.54 -41.90 11.51
N PRO A 97 -3.62 -40.77 10.88
CA PRO A 97 -3.96 -40.59 9.48
C PRO A 97 -2.86 -39.88 8.67
N TYR A 98 -3.07 -39.76 7.36
CA TYR A 98 -2.29 -38.92 6.48
C TYR A 98 -2.58 -37.44 6.78
N ILE A 99 -1.54 -36.61 6.68
CA ILE A 99 -1.68 -35.17 6.69
C ILE A 99 -1.79 -34.73 5.25
N THR A 100 -2.87 -34.09 4.88
CA THR A 100 -3.18 -33.69 3.51
C THR A 100 -3.30 -32.16 3.38
N SER A 101 -3.15 -31.66 2.15
CA SER A 101 -3.42 -30.27 1.84
C SER A 101 -4.93 -29.99 1.79
N PRO A 102 -5.41 -28.90 2.43
CA PRO A 102 -6.83 -28.55 2.40
C PRO A 102 -7.31 -28.00 1.05
N ILE A 103 -6.41 -27.45 0.26
CA ILE A 103 -6.68 -26.85 -1.06
C ILE A 103 -5.49 -27.02 -1.99
N THR A 104 -5.67 -26.74 -3.28
CA THR A 104 -4.55 -26.53 -4.22
C THR A 104 -3.87 -25.21 -3.89
N CYS A 105 -2.58 -25.26 -3.52
CA CYS A 105 -1.87 -24.14 -2.92
C CYS A 105 -0.35 -24.29 -3.00
N THR A 106 0.36 -23.28 -2.54
CA THR A 106 1.83 -23.33 -2.40
C THR A 106 2.21 -23.38 -0.92
N VAL A 107 3.17 -24.22 -0.57
CA VAL A 107 3.72 -24.31 0.79
C VAL A 107 4.57 -23.08 1.04
N VAL A 108 4.13 -22.18 1.95
CA VAL A 108 4.85 -20.94 2.27
C VAL A 108 5.71 -21.06 3.53
N LYS A 109 5.37 -22.01 4.40
CA LYS A 109 6.15 -22.31 5.59
C LYS A 109 6.05 -23.79 5.90
N ASN A 110 7.21 -24.42 6.09
CA ASN A 110 7.32 -25.81 6.47
C ASN A 110 8.05 -25.91 7.83
N ASP A 111 7.33 -26.37 8.82
CA ASP A 111 7.86 -26.62 10.18
C ASP A 111 7.92 -28.14 10.47
N GLY A 112 7.47 -29.01 9.56
CA GLY A 112 7.47 -30.46 9.72
C GLY A 112 8.83 -31.09 9.39
N ALA A 113 9.21 -32.10 10.15
CA ALA A 113 10.38 -32.92 9.88
C ALA A 113 10.14 -34.37 10.26
N VAL A 114 10.75 -35.30 9.50
CA VAL A 114 10.70 -36.73 9.82
C VAL A 114 11.30 -36.97 11.21
N ASN A 115 10.64 -37.84 11.98
CA ASN A 115 10.96 -38.15 13.37
C ASN A 115 10.58 -37.06 14.40
N GLN A 116 10.02 -35.95 14.00
CA GLN A 116 9.50 -34.92 14.90
C GLN A 116 8.16 -35.36 15.52
N MET A 117 7.94 -35.02 16.80
CA MET A 117 6.64 -35.13 17.42
C MET A 117 5.75 -34.00 16.91
N ALA A 118 4.66 -34.34 16.28
CA ALA A 118 3.65 -33.40 15.81
C ALA A 118 2.41 -33.44 16.71
N ASN A 119 1.82 -32.28 16.92
CA ASN A 119 0.72 -32.09 17.85
C ASN A 119 -0.48 -31.52 17.06
N ALA A 120 -1.68 -32.02 17.31
CA ALA A 120 -2.91 -31.56 16.67
C ALA A 120 -3.24 -30.08 16.88
N SER A 121 -2.62 -29.45 17.87
CA SER A 121 -2.81 -28.01 18.16
C SER A 121 -1.76 -27.10 17.52
N THR A 122 -0.75 -27.67 16.84
CA THR A 122 0.35 -26.89 16.26
C THR A 122 0.46 -27.20 14.77
N PRO A 123 0.42 -26.18 13.89
CA PRO A 123 0.55 -26.40 12.46
C PRO A 123 1.97 -26.91 12.13
N VAL A 124 2.04 -27.90 11.25
CA VAL A 124 3.31 -28.43 10.70
C VAL A 124 3.70 -27.79 9.39
N ALA A 125 2.73 -27.16 8.71
CA ALA A 125 3.00 -26.31 7.55
C ALA A 125 1.94 -25.21 7.45
N VAL A 126 2.27 -24.16 6.71
CA VAL A 126 1.33 -23.12 6.29
C VAL A 126 1.35 -23.06 4.77
N VAL A 127 0.18 -23.10 4.16
CA VAL A 127 0.01 -23.06 2.71
C VAL A 127 -0.79 -21.84 2.31
N ALA A 128 -0.51 -21.28 1.13
CA ALA A 128 -1.11 -20.08 0.59
C ALA A 128 -1.85 -20.37 -0.72
N ASP A 129 -3.05 -19.83 -0.86
CA ASP A 129 -3.79 -19.83 -2.14
C ASP A 129 -3.13 -18.81 -3.10
N THR A 130 -2.10 -19.25 -3.81
CA THR A 130 -1.37 -18.40 -4.75
C THR A 130 -2.13 -18.14 -6.04
N SER A 131 -3.26 -18.81 -6.29
CA SER A 131 -4.14 -18.53 -7.41
C SER A 131 -4.92 -17.23 -7.25
N ASN A 132 -5.15 -16.80 -6.01
CA ASN A 132 -5.94 -15.63 -5.64
C ASN A 132 -5.14 -14.63 -4.80
N LEU A 133 -4.04 -14.15 -5.37
CA LEU A 133 -3.21 -13.12 -4.73
C LEU A 133 -3.94 -11.77 -4.67
N TYR A 134 -3.74 -11.04 -3.59
CA TYR A 134 -4.23 -9.69 -3.41
C TYR A 134 -3.19 -8.84 -2.67
N ILE A 135 -3.37 -7.54 -2.67
CA ILE A 135 -2.54 -6.64 -1.88
C ILE A 135 -3.24 -6.41 -0.53
N GLY A 136 -2.58 -6.82 0.53
CA GLY A 136 -2.96 -6.46 1.89
C GLY A 136 -2.34 -5.11 2.23
N VAL A 137 -3.18 -4.12 2.51
CA VAL A 137 -2.77 -2.76 2.82
C VAL A 137 -3.18 -2.45 4.26
N ASN A 138 -2.26 -1.90 5.05
CA ASN A 138 -2.57 -1.42 6.39
C ASN A 138 -2.69 0.10 6.36
N VAL A 139 -3.86 0.60 6.69
CA VAL A 139 -4.20 2.02 6.68
C VAL A 139 -4.41 2.51 8.11
N GLU A 140 -3.91 3.69 8.41
CA GLU A 140 -4.14 4.31 9.71
C GLU A 140 -5.63 4.65 9.91
N GLU A 141 -6.12 4.46 11.13
CA GLU A 141 -7.50 4.78 11.50
C GLU A 141 -7.88 6.22 11.12
N THR A 142 -6.93 7.15 11.19
CA THR A 142 -7.12 8.56 10.83
C THR A 142 -7.43 8.77 9.35
N ASP A 143 -7.00 7.86 8.48
CA ASP A 143 -7.13 7.98 7.03
C ASP A 143 -8.21 7.07 6.44
N ILE A 144 -8.78 6.16 7.22
CA ILE A 144 -9.76 5.18 6.73
C ILE A 144 -10.98 5.83 6.10
N MET A 145 -11.39 7.00 6.59
CA MET A 145 -12.53 7.73 6.05
C MET A 145 -12.34 8.23 4.62
N LYS A 146 -11.09 8.26 4.13
CA LYS A 146 -10.74 8.63 2.75
C LYS A 146 -10.91 7.47 1.76
N ILE A 147 -11.07 6.25 2.27
CA ILE A 147 -11.08 5.02 1.47
C ILE A 147 -12.50 4.44 1.47
N ARG A 148 -12.91 3.96 0.30
CA ARG A 148 -14.24 3.37 0.10
C ARG A 148 -14.14 2.03 -0.60
N LEU A 149 -15.06 1.14 -0.26
CA LEU A 149 -15.22 -0.11 -0.98
C LEU A 149 -15.50 0.17 -2.47
N GLY A 150 -14.86 -0.59 -3.36
CA GLY A 150 -14.95 -0.39 -4.81
C GLY A 150 -14.04 0.70 -5.38
N GLN A 151 -13.31 1.45 -4.55
CA GLN A 151 -12.38 2.47 -5.00
C GLN A 151 -11.22 1.86 -5.80
N MET A 152 -10.86 2.51 -6.91
CA MET A 152 -9.69 2.13 -7.71
C MET A 152 -8.40 2.54 -7.01
N ALA A 153 -7.40 1.69 -7.11
CA ALA A 153 -6.07 1.88 -6.55
C ALA A 153 -4.98 1.60 -7.58
N ASP A 154 -3.93 2.39 -7.54
CA ASP A 154 -2.72 2.19 -8.31
C ASP A 154 -1.67 1.55 -7.42
N VAL A 155 -1.29 0.32 -7.74
CA VAL A 155 -0.31 -0.47 -6.98
C VAL A 155 1.01 -0.50 -7.74
N LYS A 156 2.08 -0.12 -7.05
CA LYS A 156 3.46 -0.26 -7.53
C LYS A 156 4.14 -1.34 -6.72
N ILE A 157 4.81 -2.27 -7.40
CA ILE A 157 5.55 -3.37 -6.80
C ILE A 157 7.02 -3.15 -7.11
N ASP A 158 7.89 -3.17 -6.11
CA ASP A 158 9.32 -2.83 -6.24
C ASP A 158 10.06 -3.77 -7.20
N ALA A 159 9.63 -5.02 -7.29
CA ALA A 159 10.16 -5.96 -8.28
C ALA A 159 9.86 -5.54 -9.74
N TYR A 160 8.87 -4.68 -9.95
CA TYR A 160 8.43 -4.21 -11.26
C TYR A 160 8.36 -2.67 -11.34
N PRO A 161 9.47 -1.92 -11.17
CA PRO A 161 9.47 -0.47 -10.95
C PRO A 161 8.90 0.34 -12.13
N LYS A 162 8.84 -0.25 -13.32
CA LYS A 162 8.28 0.39 -14.53
C LYS A 162 6.81 0.04 -14.77
N ARG A 163 6.18 -0.70 -13.87
CA ARG A 163 4.80 -1.17 -14.01
C ARG A 163 3.93 -0.61 -12.89
N THR A 164 2.69 -0.32 -13.24
CA THR A 164 1.64 0.05 -12.28
C THR A 164 0.49 -0.90 -12.49
N PHE A 165 0.13 -1.65 -11.45
CA PHE A 165 -1.01 -2.55 -11.46
C PHE A 165 -2.25 -1.77 -11.05
N LYS A 166 -3.33 -1.96 -11.80
CA LYS A 166 -4.63 -1.44 -11.40
C LYS A 166 -5.27 -2.42 -10.43
N GLY A 167 -5.79 -1.91 -9.36
CA GLY A 167 -6.49 -2.69 -8.37
C GLY A 167 -7.78 -2.01 -7.93
N GLN A 168 -8.57 -2.74 -7.17
CA GLN A 168 -9.81 -2.26 -6.59
C GLN A 168 -9.89 -2.68 -5.12
N VAL A 169 -10.32 -1.78 -4.25
CA VAL A 169 -10.62 -2.08 -2.85
C VAL A 169 -11.82 -3.01 -2.79
N THR A 170 -11.59 -4.26 -2.42
CA THR A 170 -12.64 -5.30 -2.36
C THR A 170 -13.13 -5.57 -0.94
N GLU A 171 -12.32 -5.25 0.06
CA GLU A 171 -12.68 -5.49 1.45
C GLU A 171 -11.99 -4.45 2.35
N ILE A 172 -12.70 -3.98 3.36
CA ILE A 172 -12.17 -3.15 4.44
C ILE A 172 -12.52 -3.90 5.72
N ASP A 173 -11.49 -4.30 6.48
CA ASP A 173 -11.70 -5.05 7.71
C ASP A 173 -12.41 -4.15 8.74
N PRO A 174 -13.49 -4.61 9.39
CA PRO A 174 -14.19 -3.84 10.40
C PRO A 174 -13.42 -3.72 11.71
N THR A 175 -12.29 -4.40 11.84
CA THR A 175 -11.48 -4.47 13.07
C THR A 175 -10.07 -3.96 12.84
N THR A 176 -9.48 -3.37 13.87
CA THR A 176 -8.07 -2.99 13.83
C THR A 176 -7.17 -4.22 14.02
N GLN A 177 -6.00 -4.21 13.41
CA GLN A 177 -5.02 -5.29 13.49
C GLN A 177 -4.61 -5.61 14.94
N THR A 178 -4.57 -4.62 15.81
CA THR A 178 -4.23 -4.76 17.25
C THR A 178 -5.30 -5.49 18.05
N TYR A 179 -6.55 -5.53 17.59
CA TYR A 179 -7.62 -6.22 18.32
C TYR A 179 -7.36 -7.73 18.44
N PHE A 180 -6.80 -8.35 17.42
CA PHE A 180 -6.51 -9.80 17.43
C PHE A 180 -5.12 -10.13 17.98
N THR A 181 -4.20 -9.20 18.01
CA THR A 181 -2.85 -9.41 18.55
C THR A 181 -2.76 -9.19 20.05
N ASN A 182 -3.77 -9.45 20.80
CA ASN A 182 -3.92 -9.55 22.27
C ASN A 182 -2.69 -9.15 23.13
N THR A 183 -1.92 -8.20 22.67
CA THR A 183 -0.84 -7.58 23.43
C THR A 183 -1.42 -6.42 24.25
N THR A 184 -2.32 -6.74 25.17
CA THR A 184 -2.62 -5.86 26.29
C THR A 184 -1.41 -5.81 27.22
N SER A 185 -0.33 -5.27 26.74
CA SER A 185 0.73 -4.80 27.62
C SER A 185 0.20 -3.55 28.32
N PHE A 186 -0.58 -3.75 29.35
CA PHE A 186 -0.84 -2.68 30.31
C PHE A 186 0.51 -2.35 30.96
N SER A 187 1.18 -1.34 30.44
CA SER A 187 2.32 -0.74 31.11
C SER A 187 1.81 -0.13 32.42
N THR A 188 2.07 -0.81 33.52
CA THR A 188 1.78 -0.32 34.89
C THR A 188 2.60 0.92 35.27
N SER A 189 3.42 1.44 34.37
CA SER A 189 4.33 2.58 34.61
C SER A 189 3.79 3.95 34.16
N GLY A 190 2.49 4.15 34.13
CA GLY A 190 1.89 5.50 34.04
C GLY A 190 2.15 6.33 32.79
N THR A 191 2.93 5.87 31.83
CA THR A 191 3.18 6.56 30.55
C THR A 191 2.26 5.98 29.48
N TYR A 192 1.20 6.71 29.16
CA TYR A 192 0.30 6.36 28.07
C TYR A 192 0.88 6.85 26.75
N THR A 193 1.37 5.95 25.91
CA THR A 193 1.76 6.26 24.53
C THR A 193 0.58 5.97 23.61
N LYS A 194 0.06 6.97 22.93
CA LYS A 194 -0.97 6.77 21.90
C LYS A 194 -0.36 6.00 20.74
N VAL A 195 -0.80 4.78 20.51
CA VAL A 195 -0.41 3.97 19.35
C VAL A 195 -1.46 4.16 18.25
N THR A 196 -1.00 4.49 17.05
CA THR A 196 -1.88 4.58 15.88
C THR A 196 -2.39 3.18 15.52
N GLN A 197 -3.70 3.04 15.40
CA GLN A 197 -4.34 1.79 15.02
C GLN A 197 -4.31 1.63 13.50
N LEU A 198 -4.03 0.40 13.04
CA LEU A 198 -4.00 0.06 11.62
C LEU A 198 -5.22 -0.80 11.28
N ILE A 199 -5.89 -0.45 10.19
CA ILE A 199 -7.05 -1.16 9.65
C ILE A 199 -6.61 -1.87 8.37
N PRO A 200 -6.70 -3.21 8.30
CA PRO A 200 -6.37 -3.96 7.09
C PRO A 200 -7.39 -3.72 5.99
N ILE A 201 -6.89 -3.55 4.78
CA ILE A 201 -7.69 -3.42 3.56
C ILE A 201 -7.18 -4.43 2.54
N LYS A 202 -8.11 -5.02 1.80
CA LYS A 202 -7.79 -5.91 0.68
C LYS A 202 -8.03 -5.19 -0.63
N VAL A 203 -6.97 -5.15 -1.45
CA VAL A 203 -7.01 -4.63 -2.81
C VAL A 203 -6.77 -5.76 -3.79
N THR A 204 -7.76 -6.10 -4.58
CA THR A 204 -7.61 -7.08 -5.66
C THR A 204 -6.97 -6.40 -6.85
N ILE A 205 -5.93 -7.00 -7.43
CA ILE A 205 -5.19 -6.45 -8.55
C ILE A 205 -5.47 -7.20 -9.85
N GLU A 206 -5.45 -6.48 -10.96
CA GLU A 206 -5.50 -7.08 -12.30
C GLU A 206 -4.09 -7.34 -12.79
N ASN A 207 -3.68 -8.59 -12.82
CA ASN A 207 -2.40 -9.02 -13.40
C ASN A 207 -2.60 -9.46 -14.86
N LYS A 208 -2.84 -8.49 -15.75
CA LYS A 208 -3.12 -8.76 -17.21
C LYS A 208 -1.94 -9.40 -17.95
N GLU A 209 -0.74 -9.23 -17.44
CA GLU A 209 0.49 -9.72 -18.08
C GLU A 209 0.96 -11.05 -17.49
N ASN A 210 0.22 -11.64 -16.57
CA ASN A 210 0.58 -12.87 -15.83
C ASN A 210 2.02 -12.84 -15.28
N LEU A 211 2.44 -11.67 -14.77
CA LEU A 211 3.75 -11.55 -14.14
C LEU A 211 3.82 -12.40 -12.87
N PRO A 212 4.95 -13.06 -12.61
CA PRO A 212 5.10 -13.89 -11.42
C PRO A 212 5.12 -12.98 -10.16
N LEU A 213 4.02 -12.98 -9.43
CA LEU A 213 3.91 -12.33 -8.14
C LEU A 213 4.19 -13.34 -7.04
N VAL A 214 5.06 -12.99 -6.13
CA VAL A 214 5.45 -13.85 -5.01
C VAL A 214 4.80 -13.34 -3.74
N PHE A 215 4.31 -14.27 -2.92
CA PHE A 215 3.79 -13.98 -1.58
C PHE A 215 4.85 -13.26 -0.74
N GLY A 216 4.50 -12.12 -0.18
CA GLY A 216 5.38 -11.33 0.68
C GLY A 216 6.12 -10.18 -0.02
N MET A 217 5.98 -10.01 -1.37
CA MET A 217 6.46 -8.83 -2.09
C MET A 217 5.80 -7.55 -1.58
#